data_dd3e6fbe3037ec88f7ed05f838ca8960
#
_entry.id   dd3e6fbe3037ec88f7ed05f838ca8960
#
_cell.length_a   1.000
_cell.length_b   1.000
_cell.length_c   1.000
_cell.angle_alpha   90.00
_cell.angle_beta   90.00
_cell.angle_gamma   90.00
#
_symmetry.space_group_name_H-M   'P 1'
#
loop_
_entity.id
_entity.type
_entity.pdbx_description
1 polymer ?
#
loop_
_entity_poly.entity_id
_entity_poly.type
_entity_poly.pdbx_seq_one_letter_code
_entity_poly.pdbx_strand_id
1 'polypeptide(L)'
;MEEEYETVNNFFEPYGYKVGVVTGKMKDDEKSEVIESFSRGATHFLIATTIIEGVVNVPNATVIAIENAERYGLAGLHQLRGRVGRGNLQSYCMLRSTNVDNPKLKIMCETCDGFKIAEEDLKLRGTGDISGTRQSGKDSRLPYVLKYPKLFGAIKDEISN
;
A
#
# COMPACT_ATOMS: atom_id res chain seq x y z
N MET A 1 -11.22 -6.61 -13.78
CA MET A 1 -11.97 -6.89 -12.53
C MET A 1 -12.79 -8.15 -12.64
N GLU A 2 -13.77 -8.25 -13.57
CA GLU A 2 -14.53 -9.47 -13.79
C GLU A 2 -13.63 -10.64 -14.22
N GLU A 3 -12.75 -10.42 -15.18
CA GLU A 3 -11.76 -11.41 -15.63
C GLU A 3 -10.82 -11.87 -14.52
N GLU A 4 -10.34 -10.95 -13.69
CA GLU A 4 -9.47 -11.29 -12.55
C GLU A 4 -10.24 -12.08 -11.49
N TYR A 5 -11.50 -11.68 -11.21
CA TYR A 5 -12.35 -12.43 -10.30
C TYR A 5 -12.60 -13.85 -10.82
N GLU A 6 -13.03 -14.00 -12.07
CA GLU A 6 -13.27 -15.31 -12.68
C GLU A 6 -12.01 -16.18 -12.64
N THR A 7 -10.85 -15.61 -12.96
CA THR A 7 -9.58 -16.33 -12.94
C THR A 7 -9.25 -16.84 -11.54
N VAL A 8 -9.36 -16.00 -10.53
CA VAL A 8 -9.05 -16.36 -9.15
C VAL A 8 -10.12 -17.31 -8.60
N ASN A 9 -11.39 -17.05 -8.84
CA ASN A 9 -12.48 -17.86 -8.35
C ASN A 9 -12.43 -19.28 -8.96
N ASN A 10 -12.28 -19.40 -10.28
CA ASN A 10 -12.20 -20.69 -10.96
C ASN A 10 -11.00 -21.54 -10.52
N PHE A 11 -9.91 -20.87 -10.13
CA PHE A 11 -8.73 -21.58 -9.62
C PHE A 11 -8.96 -22.11 -8.19
N PHE A 12 -9.57 -21.34 -7.31
CA PHE A 12 -9.65 -21.66 -5.88
C PHE A 12 -10.96 -22.32 -5.44
N GLU A 13 -12.06 -22.11 -6.15
CA GLU A 13 -13.37 -22.69 -5.84
C GLU A 13 -13.37 -24.24 -5.75
N PRO A 14 -12.65 -24.98 -6.64
CA PRO A 14 -12.57 -26.44 -6.54
C PRO A 14 -11.93 -26.95 -5.24
N TYR A 15 -11.17 -26.10 -4.58
CA TYR A 15 -10.53 -26.41 -3.28
C TYR A 15 -11.35 -25.93 -2.08
N GLY A 16 -12.57 -25.45 -2.31
CA GLY A 16 -13.48 -24.98 -1.26
C GLY A 16 -13.20 -23.55 -0.74
N TYR A 17 -12.34 -22.80 -1.42
CA TYR A 17 -12.07 -21.42 -1.05
C TYR A 17 -13.06 -20.45 -1.70
N LYS A 18 -13.43 -19.41 -0.95
CA LYS A 18 -14.35 -18.36 -1.39
C LYS A 18 -13.62 -17.08 -1.71
N VAL A 19 -14.02 -16.45 -2.81
CA VAL A 19 -13.47 -15.17 -3.28
C VAL A 19 -14.55 -14.10 -3.15
N GLY A 20 -14.22 -13.00 -2.49
CA GLY A 20 -15.04 -11.80 -2.40
C GLY A 20 -14.48 -10.69 -3.27
N VAL A 21 -15.34 -9.78 -3.69
CA VAL A 21 -14.94 -8.59 -4.48
C VAL A 21 -15.46 -7.34 -3.81
N VAL A 22 -14.61 -6.31 -3.71
CA VAL A 22 -14.99 -4.99 -3.24
C VAL A 22 -14.56 -3.95 -4.25
N THR A 23 -15.51 -3.16 -4.72
CA THR A 23 -15.27 -2.09 -5.70
C THR A 23 -15.75 -0.74 -5.18
N GLY A 24 -15.21 0.34 -5.73
CA GLY A 24 -15.67 1.70 -5.41
C GLY A 24 -17.14 1.98 -5.76
N LYS A 25 -17.73 1.17 -6.67
CA LYS A 25 -19.12 1.33 -7.12
C LYS A 25 -20.17 0.66 -6.22
N MET A 26 -19.74 -0.23 -5.33
CA MET A 26 -20.63 -0.91 -4.38
C MET A 26 -21.13 0.08 -3.33
N LYS A 27 -22.33 -0.18 -2.81
CA LYS A 27 -22.85 0.53 -1.64
C LYS A 27 -22.06 0.19 -0.38
N ASP A 28 -22.05 1.08 0.57
CA ASP A 28 -21.22 0.90 1.79
C ASP A 28 -21.65 -0.30 2.62
N ASP A 29 -22.94 -0.63 2.66
CA ASP A 29 -23.46 -1.82 3.32
C ASP A 29 -22.96 -3.10 2.66
N GLU A 30 -22.97 -3.17 1.32
CA GLU A 30 -22.47 -4.33 0.55
C GLU A 30 -20.96 -4.52 0.76
N LYS A 31 -20.19 -3.42 0.75
CA LYS A 31 -18.76 -3.45 1.04
C LYS A 31 -18.49 -4.00 2.45
N SER A 32 -19.23 -3.49 3.42
CA SER A 32 -19.09 -3.89 4.82
C SER A 32 -19.37 -5.37 5.02
N GLU A 33 -20.41 -5.91 4.39
CA GLU A 33 -20.74 -7.33 4.45
C GLU A 33 -19.62 -8.23 3.90
N VAL A 34 -19.07 -7.89 2.73
CA VAL A 34 -17.96 -8.66 2.12
C VAL A 34 -16.72 -8.60 2.99
N ILE A 35 -16.39 -7.41 3.53
CA ILE A 35 -15.22 -7.21 4.40
C ILE A 35 -15.39 -7.98 5.72
N GLU A 36 -16.57 -7.96 6.30
CA GLU A 36 -16.86 -8.70 7.52
C GLU A 36 -16.77 -10.23 7.29
N SER A 37 -17.29 -10.73 6.17
CA SER A 37 -17.14 -12.12 5.74
C SER A 37 -15.66 -12.52 5.63
N PHE A 38 -14.83 -11.66 5.04
CA PHE A 38 -13.39 -11.88 4.93
C PHE A 38 -12.71 -11.82 6.30
N SER A 39 -13.08 -10.89 7.15
CA SER A 39 -12.53 -10.74 8.50
C SER A 39 -12.84 -11.93 9.41
N ARG A 40 -13.99 -12.56 9.21
CA ARG A 40 -14.39 -13.79 9.94
C ARG A 40 -13.79 -15.08 9.33
N GLY A 41 -13.06 -14.96 8.22
CA GLY A 41 -12.48 -16.11 7.51
C GLY A 41 -13.51 -16.94 6.72
N ALA A 42 -14.75 -16.46 6.54
CA ALA A 42 -15.74 -17.09 5.68
C ALA A 42 -15.47 -16.86 4.18
N THR A 43 -14.82 -15.74 3.87
CA THR A 43 -14.20 -15.44 2.58
C THR A 43 -12.69 -15.53 2.73
N HIS A 44 -12.00 -16.19 1.81
CA HIS A 44 -10.57 -16.50 1.91
C HIS A 44 -9.71 -15.56 1.08
N PHE A 45 -10.23 -15.08 -0.03
CA PHE A 45 -9.59 -14.13 -0.94
C PHE A 45 -10.47 -12.90 -1.11
N LEU A 46 -9.87 -11.73 -1.04
CA LEU A 46 -10.55 -10.47 -1.27
C LEU A 46 -9.89 -9.75 -2.44
N ILE A 47 -10.63 -9.57 -3.53
CA ILE A 47 -10.21 -8.76 -4.67
C ILE A 47 -10.78 -7.37 -4.49
N ALA A 48 -9.91 -6.35 -4.55
CA ALA A 48 -10.32 -5.00 -4.29
C ALA A 48 -9.73 -4.01 -5.29
N THR A 49 -10.52 -3.02 -5.70
CA THR A 49 -9.97 -1.85 -6.38
C THR A 49 -9.35 -0.90 -5.37
N THR A 50 -8.45 -0.07 -5.82
CA THR A 50 -7.52 0.81 -5.08
C THR A 50 -8.14 1.68 -3.97
N ILE A 51 -9.46 1.81 -3.91
CA ILE A 51 -10.16 2.78 -3.05
C ILE A 51 -10.62 2.13 -1.74
N ILE A 52 -9.83 1.23 -1.18
CA ILE A 52 -10.11 0.76 0.19
C ILE A 52 -9.22 1.54 1.18
N GLU A 53 -9.10 2.84 0.97
CA GLU A 53 -8.35 3.75 1.84
C GLU A 53 -9.09 4.01 3.16
N GLY A 54 -9.53 3.17 3.89
CA GLY A 54 -10.13 3.42 5.21
C GLY A 54 -10.89 2.25 5.78
N VAL A 55 -11.31 1.30 4.95
CA VAL A 55 -12.32 0.32 5.36
C VAL A 55 -11.71 -1.03 5.76
N VAL A 56 -10.52 -1.41 5.28
CA VAL A 56 -10.00 -2.76 5.55
C VAL A 56 -8.86 -2.74 6.55
N ASN A 57 -9.23 -2.85 7.82
CA ASN A 57 -8.30 -3.30 8.85
C ASN A 57 -8.66 -4.76 9.18
N VAL A 58 -8.02 -5.71 8.50
CA VAL A 58 -8.26 -7.13 8.72
C VAL A 58 -7.03 -7.76 9.36
N PRO A 59 -7.03 -7.97 10.69
CA PRO A 59 -5.86 -8.46 11.43
C PRO A 59 -5.35 -9.82 10.97
N ASN A 60 -6.22 -10.67 10.44
CA ASN A 60 -5.91 -12.02 9.95
C ASN A 60 -5.51 -12.06 8.46
N ALA A 61 -5.48 -10.94 7.77
CA ALA A 61 -4.92 -10.90 6.42
C ALA A 61 -3.38 -11.03 6.49
N THR A 62 -2.86 -12.09 5.89
CA THR A 62 -1.43 -12.42 5.91
C THR A 62 -0.74 -12.18 4.59
N VAL A 63 -1.49 -12.06 3.50
CA VAL A 63 -0.93 -11.84 2.17
C VAL A 63 -1.65 -10.70 1.48
N ILE A 64 -0.88 -9.79 0.88
CA ILE A 64 -1.38 -8.79 -0.06
C ILE A 64 -0.61 -8.91 -1.37
N ALA A 65 -1.34 -8.95 -2.49
CA ALA A 65 -0.78 -8.85 -3.83
C ALA A 65 -1.24 -7.54 -4.47
N ILE A 66 -0.27 -6.73 -4.91
CA ILE A 66 -0.52 -5.43 -5.53
C ILE A 66 -0.20 -5.52 -7.00
N GLU A 67 -1.24 -5.47 -7.82
CA GLU A 67 -1.14 -5.48 -9.28
C GLU A 67 -0.74 -4.11 -9.83
N ASN A 68 0.05 -4.10 -10.91
CA ASN A 68 0.57 -2.87 -11.54
C ASN A 68 1.22 -1.93 -10.51
N ALA A 69 2.05 -2.48 -9.65
CA ALA A 69 2.65 -1.78 -8.52
C ALA A 69 3.47 -0.54 -8.94
N GLU A 70 4.00 -0.51 -10.16
CA GLU A 70 4.71 0.64 -10.71
C GLU A 70 3.85 1.91 -10.84
N ARG A 71 2.52 1.78 -10.86
CA ARG A 71 1.58 2.92 -10.95
C ARG A 71 1.39 3.65 -9.64
N TYR A 72 1.80 3.03 -8.53
CA TYR A 72 1.66 3.63 -7.21
C TYR A 72 2.89 4.45 -6.83
N GLY A 73 2.68 5.47 -6.01
CA GLY A 73 3.76 6.14 -5.30
C GLY A 73 4.26 5.29 -4.11
N LEU A 74 5.48 5.56 -3.63
CA LEU A 74 6.06 4.85 -2.49
C LEU A 74 5.18 4.93 -1.23
N ALA A 75 4.62 6.10 -0.92
CA ALA A 75 3.70 6.27 0.20
C ALA A 75 2.46 5.38 0.07
N GLY A 76 1.85 5.28 -1.12
CA GLY A 76 0.70 4.41 -1.37
C GLY A 76 1.04 2.93 -1.22
N LEU A 77 2.18 2.48 -1.75
CA LEU A 77 2.66 1.10 -1.59
C LEU A 77 2.93 0.77 -0.12
N HIS A 78 3.52 1.69 0.63
CA HIS A 78 3.77 1.52 2.06
C HIS A 78 2.46 1.41 2.85
N GLN A 79 1.47 2.24 2.56
CA GLN A 79 0.14 2.15 3.18
C GLN A 79 -0.55 0.83 2.88
N LEU A 80 -0.51 0.36 1.61
CA LEU A 80 -1.09 -0.93 1.22
C LEU A 80 -0.38 -2.09 1.92
N ARG A 81 0.96 -2.10 1.96
CA ARG A 81 1.71 -3.11 2.71
C ARG A 81 1.33 -3.15 4.18
N GLY A 82 1.10 -2.00 4.80
CA GLY A 82 0.67 -1.89 6.20
C GLY A 82 -0.75 -2.41 6.48
N ARG A 83 -1.49 -2.91 5.48
CA ARG A 83 -2.81 -3.54 5.67
C ARG A 83 -2.73 -5.00 6.08
N VAL A 84 -1.58 -5.64 5.90
CA VAL A 84 -1.31 -7.01 6.36
C VAL A 84 -0.22 -7.01 7.44
N GLY A 85 -0.08 -8.13 8.15
CA GLY A 85 0.98 -8.29 9.15
C GLY A 85 0.70 -7.63 10.50
N ARG A 86 -0.56 -7.42 10.84
CA ARG A 86 -0.97 -6.85 12.14
C ARG A 86 -1.21 -7.89 13.23
N GLY A 87 -1.12 -9.16 12.87
CA GLY A 87 -1.22 -10.29 13.80
C GLY A 87 0.14 -10.93 14.07
N ASN A 88 0.13 -12.08 14.72
CA ASN A 88 1.32 -12.85 15.06
C ASN A 88 1.81 -13.77 13.93
N LEU A 89 1.09 -13.81 12.81
CA LEU A 89 1.43 -14.66 11.66
C LEU A 89 2.40 -13.94 10.73
N GLN A 90 3.30 -14.72 10.13
CA GLN A 90 4.16 -14.22 9.05
C GLN A 90 3.31 -13.69 7.91
N SER A 91 3.66 -12.51 7.41
CA SER A 91 2.89 -11.84 6.35
C SER A 91 3.77 -11.50 5.16
N TYR A 92 3.15 -11.47 4.00
CA TYR A 92 3.83 -11.26 2.73
C TYR A 92 3.13 -10.14 1.93
N CYS A 93 3.94 -9.28 1.31
CA CYS A 93 3.50 -8.29 0.35
C CYS A 93 4.15 -8.57 -1.00
N MET A 94 3.35 -8.96 -1.97
CA MET A 94 3.80 -9.25 -3.33
C MET A 94 3.50 -8.05 -4.22
N LEU A 95 4.52 -7.57 -4.94
CA LEU A 95 4.41 -6.47 -5.89
C LEU A 95 4.53 -7.04 -7.31
N ARG A 96 3.45 -6.97 -8.08
CA ARG A 96 3.46 -7.36 -9.50
C ARG A 96 3.62 -6.13 -10.38
N SER A 97 4.55 -6.21 -11.32
CA SER A 97 4.87 -5.10 -12.23
C SER A 97 5.38 -5.64 -13.57
N THR A 98 5.11 -4.91 -14.62
CA THR A 98 5.74 -5.12 -15.93
C THR A 98 7.15 -4.54 -15.99
N ASN A 99 7.51 -3.66 -15.05
CA ASN A 99 8.83 -3.05 -14.93
C ASN A 99 9.47 -3.44 -13.58
N VAL A 100 10.19 -4.55 -13.57
CA VAL A 100 10.88 -5.08 -12.37
C VAL A 100 12.07 -4.22 -11.93
N ASP A 101 12.62 -3.40 -12.80
CA ASP A 101 13.73 -2.50 -12.51
C ASP A 101 13.30 -1.15 -11.92
N ASN A 102 12.00 -0.97 -11.70
CA ASN A 102 11.48 0.26 -11.12
C ASN A 102 12.11 0.52 -9.73
N PRO A 103 12.79 1.66 -9.53
CA PRO A 103 13.50 1.96 -8.29
C PRO A 103 12.58 2.02 -7.07
N LYS A 104 11.32 2.45 -7.23
CA LYS A 104 10.34 2.45 -6.14
C LYS A 104 10.06 1.04 -5.62
N LEU A 105 9.95 0.06 -6.51
CA LEU A 105 9.67 -1.32 -6.13
C LEU A 105 10.88 -1.95 -5.44
N LYS A 106 12.10 -1.64 -5.89
CA LYS A 106 13.33 -2.08 -5.21
C LYS A 106 13.40 -1.57 -3.78
N ILE A 107 13.14 -0.27 -3.57
CA ILE A 107 13.08 0.33 -2.22
C ILE A 107 12.06 -0.39 -1.34
N MET A 108 10.86 -0.67 -1.86
CA MET A 108 9.82 -1.37 -1.11
C MET A 108 10.21 -2.79 -0.70
N CYS A 109 11.05 -3.46 -1.49
CA CYS A 109 11.57 -4.80 -1.16
C CYS A 109 12.72 -4.75 -0.15
N GLU A 110 13.53 -3.68 -0.15
CA GLU A 110 14.73 -3.55 0.67
C GLU A 110 14.45 -3.11 2.10
N THR A 111 13.37 -2.36 2.32
CA THR A 111 13.09 -1.80 3.65
C THR A 111 11.61 -1.81 4.03
N CYS A 112 11.34 -2.02 5.31
CA CYS A 112 10.04 -1.82 5.93
C CYS A 112 9.94 -0.50 6.71
N ASP A 113 11.05 0.21 6.88
CA ASP A 113 11.10 1.47 7.61
C ASP A 113 10.40 2.59 6.81
N GLY A 114 9.30 3.11 7.36
CA GLY A 114 8.51 4.17 6.74
C GLY A 114 9.28 5.48 6.57
N PHE A 115 10.22 5.81 7.47
CA PHE A 115 11.06 7.00 7.34
C PHE A 115 12.03 6.87 6.18
N LYS A 116 12.67 5.71 6.04
CA LYS A 116 13.57 5.43 4.92
C LYS A 116 12.82 5.47 3.58
N ILE A 117 11.59 4.93 3.54
CA ILE A 117 10.73 4.99 2.36
C ILE A 117 10.37 6.45 2.01
N ALA A 118 10.04 7.27 3.00
CA ALA A 118 9.72 8.69 2.79
C ALA A 118 10.94 9.48 2.29
N GLU A 119 12.14 9.20 2.82
CA GLU A 119 13.39 9.81 2.38
C GLU A 119 13.70 9.46 0.91
N GLU A 120 13.55 8.17 0.55
CA GLU A 120 13.77 7.71 -0.83
C GLU A 120 12.70 8.23 -1.79
N ASP A 121 11.44 8.35 -1.37
CA ASP A 121 10.37 8.99 -2.17
C ASP A 121 10.72 10.45 -2.48
N LEU A 122 11.24 11.17 -1.50
CA LEU A 122 11.69 12.55 -1.66
C LEU A 122 12.88 12.66 -2.64
N LYS A 123 13.85 11.74 -2.56
CA LYS A 123 14.97 11.66 -3.49
C LYS A 123 14.53 11.38 -4.92
N LEU A 124 13.60 10.43 -5.10
CA LEU A 124 13.08 10.05 -6.43
C LEU A 124 12.24 11.15 -7.09
N ARG A 125 11.48 11.90 -6.30
CA ARG A 125 10.73 13.07 -6.82
C ARG A 125 11.66 14.19 -7.27
N GLY A 126 12.88 14.21 -6.75
CA GLY A 126 13.90 15.17 -7.10
C GLY A 126 13.56 16.61 -6.68
N THR A 127 14.52 17.50 -6.82
CA THR A 127 14.31 18.94 -6.64
C THR A 127 13.52 19.59 -7.78
N GLY A 128 13.22 18.84 -8.86
CA GLY A 128 12.54 19.32 -10.05
C GLY A 128 11.04 19.56 -9.87
N ASP A 129 10.35 18.71 -9.09
CA ASP A 129 8.89 18.88 -8.83
C ASP A 129 8.61 19.94 -7.74
N ILE A 130 9.61 20.33 -6.97
CA ILE A 130 9.49 21.41 -5.96
C ILE A 130 9.44 22.78 -6.67
N SER A 131 9.94 22.88 -7.90
CA SER A 131 9.89 24.11 -8.71
C SER A 131 8.69 24.17 -9.68
N GLY A 132 7.89 23.10 -9.75
CA GLY A 132 6.68 23.03 -10.58
C GLY A 132 5.54 23.88 -10.01
N THR A 133 5.26 24.98 -10.67
CA THR A 133 4.26 26.03 -10.46
C THR A 133 2.79 25.55 -10.41
N ARG A 134 2.46 24.44 -9.75
CA ARG A 134 1.08 23.92 -9.72
C ARG A 134 0.60 23.41 -8.36
N GLN A 135 1.02 24.05 -7.26
CA GLN A 135 0.25 23.96 -6.01
C GLN A 135 0.37 25.26 -5.23
N SER A 136 -0.75 25.91 -5.02
CA SER A 136 -0.95 27.06 -4.17
C SER A 136 -0.75 26.67 -2.71
N GLY A 137 0.48 26.66 -2.26
CA GLY A 137 0.87 26.40 -0.89
C GLY A 137 2.38 26.37 -0.83
N LYS A 138 3.00 27.53 -0.67
CA LYS A 138 4.41 27.65 -0.33
C LYS A 138 4.63 27.01 1.04
N ASP A 139 4.84 25.69 1.10
CA ASP A 139 5.38 25.09 2.31
C ASP A 139 6.89 25.46 2.38
N SER A 140 7.15 26.57 3.03
CA SER A 140 8.49 27.11 3.23
C SER A 140 9.40 26.21 4.07
N ARG A 141 8.87 25.09 4.60
CA ARG A 141 9.57 24.12 5.45
C ARG A 141 10.32 23.05 4.66
N LEU A 142 9.88 22.74 3.43
CA LEU A 142 10.53 21.73 2.59
C LEU A 142 12.02 22.04 2.27
N PRO A 143 12.42 23.30 1.94
CA PRO A 143 13.83 23.65 1.75
C PRO A 143 14.68 23.45 3.00
N TYR A 144 14.09 23.56 4.20
CA TYR A 144 14.80 23.36 5.47
C TYR A 144 15.13 21.88 5.71
N VAL A 145 14.21 20.98 5.43
CA VAL A 145 14.42 19.53 5.59
C VAL A 145 15.51 19.03 4.64
N LEU A 146 15.51 19.51 3.40
CA LEU A 146 16.54 19.16 2.40
C LEU A 146 17.92 19.79 2.73
N LYS A 147 17.93 20.96 3.35
CA LYS A 147 19.16 21.68 3.70
C LYS A 147 19.84 21.11 4.95
N TYR A 148 19.11 20.46 5.84
CA TYR A 148 19.61 19.95 7.11
C TYR A 148 19.22 18.50 7.37
N PRO A 149 19.70 17.52 6.56
CA PRO A 149 19.33 16.10 6.72
C PRO A 149 19.74 15.53 8.08
N LYS A 150 20.80 16.07 8.71
CA LYS A 150 21.24 15.67 10.05
C LYS A 150 20.25 16.07 11.16
N LEU A 151 19.53 17.19 10.99
CA LEU A 151 18.50 17.63 11.93
C LEU A 151 17.30 16.68 11.91
N PHE A 152 16.95 16.18 10.73
CA PHE A 152 15.88 15.19 10.59
C PHE A 152 16.22 13.84 11.23
N GLY A 153 17.49 13.42 11.14
CA GLY A 153 18.01 12.26 11.84
C GLY A 153 17.93 12.39 13.36
N ALA A 154 18.34 13.54 13.91
CA ALA A 154 18.31 13.81 15.35
C ALA A 154 16.88 13.81 15.92
N ILE A 155 15.91 14.40 15.19
CA ILE A 155 14.48 14.39 15.59
C ILE A 155 13.93 12.96 15.56
N LYS A 156 14.32 12.13 14.58
CA LYS A 156 13.93 10.72 14.50
C LYS A 156 14.40 9.94 15.73
N ASP A 157 15.63 10.12 16.15
CA ASP A 157 16.23 9.41 17.29
C ASP A 157 15.57 9.80 18.62
N GLU A 158 15.08 11.03 18.75
CA GLU A 158 14.41 11.55 19.93
C GLU A 158 12.94 11.09 20.05
N ILE A 159 12.27 10.81 18.92
CA ILE A 159 10.88 10.31 18.88
C ILE A 159 10.83 8.76 19.06
N SER A 160 11.95 8.08 18.80
CA SER A 160 12.04 6.60 18.84
C SER A 160 12.47 6.05 20.21
N ASN A 161 12.75 6.93 21.20
CA ASN A 161 12.97 6.63 22.61
C ASN A 161 11.73 6.95 23.44
#